data_875b08e515b50c8e551d91e48b99ac45
#
_entry.id   875b08e515b50c8e551d91e48b99ac45
#
_cell.length_a   1.000
_cell.length_b   1.000
_cell.length_c   1.000
_cell.angle_alpha   90.00
_cell.angle_beta   90.00
_cell.angle_gamma   90.00
#
_symmetry.space_group_name_H-M   'P 1'
#
loop_
_entity.id
_entity.type
_entity.pdbx_description
1 polymer ?
#
loop_
_entity_poly.entity_id
_entity_poly.type
_entity_poly.pdbx_seq_one_letter_code
_entity_poly.pdbx_strand_id
1 'polypeptide(L)'
;MTESPASKPVPAREIISWAFYDFANSGYTTVVLTTIYSAYFVGVVAAELDSGEPGSATLLWTLAIAAANFIVLISGPIVGAIADFRASKKAFLFASSVACVAATALLSTVGPENVALAVLLLTISSVAFTSGENLIAAFLPEIASNKNMGRISGYGWSLGYFGGLLTLGCCLAYINYATGRGLDATHYVPVCLLITAIVFAVTATPTFVWLRERATPQQLPPGKGYISAGFG
;
A
#
# COMPACT_ATOMS: atom_id res chain seq x y z
N MET A 1 36.80 11.75 16.94
CA MET A 1 35.96 10.82 16.14
C MET A 1 35.74 9.61 17.02
N THR A 2 34.69 9.60 17.80
CA THR A 2 34.29 8.45 18.64
C THR A 2 33.56 7.47 17.72
N GLU A 3 34.17 6.31 17.49
CA GLU A 3 33.52 5.18 16.82
C GLU A 3 32.25 4.83 17.62
N SER A 4 31.10 4.99 16.96
CA SER A 4 29.83 4.49 17.47
C SER A 4 29.94 2.97 17.68
N PRO A 5 29.48 2.41 18.81
CA PRO A 5 29.60 1.00 19.10
C PRO A 5 28.97 0.21 17.94
N ALA A 6 29.69 -0.75 17.39
CA ALA A 6 29.29 -1.59 16.28
C ALA A 6 27.92 -2.20 16.56
N SER A 7 26.89 -1.67 15.93
CA SER A 7 25.53 -2.21 16.05
C SER A 7 25.53 -3.67 15.59
N LYS A 8 24.95 -4.56 16.41
CA LYS A 8 24.84 -6.00 16.08
C LYS A 8 24.24 -6.14 14.68
N PRO A 9 24.79 -7.03 13.83
CA PRO A 9 24.29 -7.22 12.47
C PRO A 9 22.82 -7.60 12.50
N VAL A 10 22.04 -6.90 11.67
CA VAL A 10 20.60 -7.17 11.55
C VAL A 10 20.38 -8.56 10.98
N PRO A 11 19.59 -9.43 11.61
CA PRO A 11 19.33 -10.77 11.11
C PRO A 11 18.72 -10.76 9.70
N ALA A 12 19.19 -11.67 8.83
CA ALA A 12 18.70 -11.76 7.45
C ALA A 12 17.18 -11.91 7.36
N ARG A 13 16.54 -12.60 8.33
CA ARG A 13 15.09 -12.75 8.41
C ARG A 13 14.34 -11.41 8.51
N GLU A 14 14.91 -10.41 9.18
CA GLU A 14 14.29 -9.08 9.27
C GLU A 14 14.38 -8.33 7.96
N ILE A 15 15.51 -8.43 7.25
CA ILE A 15 15.70 -7.84 5.93
C ILE A 15 14.73 -8.48 4.93
N ILE A 16 14.63 -9.80 4.95
CA ILE A 16 13.71 -10.54 4.09
C ILE A 16 12.26 -10.16 4.42
N SER A 17 11.89 -10.07 5.70
CA SER A 17 10.53 -9.72 6.09
C SER A 17 10.16 -8.28 5.70
N TRP A 18 11.11 -7.35 5.73
CA TRP A 18 10.94 -6.00 5.22
C TRP A 18 10.69 -6.01 3.71
N ALA A 19 11.47 -6.78 2.95
CA ALA A 19 11.33 -6.90 1.51
C ALA A 19 10.02 -7.62 1.09
N PHE A 20 9.46 -8.49 1.93
CA PHE A 20 8.14 -9.09 1.70
C PHE A 20 6.99 -8.07 1.75
N TYR A 21 7.17 -6.93 2.39
CA TYR A 21 6.19 -5.86 2.34
C TYR A 21 6.12 -5.23 0.94
N ASP A 22 7.25 -5.07 0.26
CA ASP A 22 7.29 -4.63 -1.14
C ASP A 22 6.59 -5.63 -2.07
N PHE A 23 6.73 -6.93 -1.79
CA PHE A 23 5.97 -7.97 -2.50
C PHE A 23 4.46 -7.75 -2.37
N ALA A 24 3.96 -7.48 -1.15
CA ALA A 24 2.56 -7.21 -0.89
C ALA A 24 2.07 -5.94 -1.63
N ASN A 25 2.81 -4.85 -1.50
CA ASN A 25 2.49 -3.55 -2.10
C ASN A 25 2.41 -3.61 -3.62
N SER A 26 3.34 -4.30 -4.27
CA SER A 26 3.38 -4.39 -5.74
C SER A 26 2.17 -5.12 -6.31
N GLY A 27 1.61 -6.10 -5.58
CA GLY A 27 0.35 -6.75 -5.96
C GLY A 27 -0.82 -5.76 -6.04
N TYR A 28 -0.95 -4.90 -5.01
CA TYR A 28 -1.98 -3.86 -4.98
C TYR A 28 -1.79 -2.83 -6.11
N THR A 29 -0.57 -2.29 -6.26
CA THR A 29 -0.27 -1.32 -7.32
C THR A 29 -0.60 -1.88 -8.69
N THR A 30 -0.19 -3.12 -8.97
CA THR A 30 -0.37 -3.73 -10.28
C THR A 30 -1.84 -4.01 -10.58
N VAL A 31 -2.57 -4.63 -9.66
CA VAL A 31 -3.95 -5.09 -9.92
C VAL A 31 -4.97 -3.96 -9.73
N VAL A 32 -4.83 -3.16 -8.65
CA VAL A 32 -5.83 -2.15 -8.33
C VAL A 32 -5.54 -0.83 -9.04
N LEU A 33 -4.33 -0.28 -8.92
CA LEU A 33 -4.06 1.07 -9.40
C LEU A 33 -3.79 1.14 -10.91
N THR A 34 -3.19 0.10 -11.51
CA THR A 34 -2.66 0.22 -12.88
C THR A 34 -3.31 -0.65 -13.94
N THR A 35 -3.89 -1.83 -13.60
CA THR A 35 -4.35 -2.76 -14.63
C THR A 35 -5.82 -3.13 -14.51
N ILE A 36 -6.19 -4.03 -13.60
CA ILE A 36 -7.50 -4.69 -13.62
C ILE A 36 -8.60 -3.76 -13.10
N TYR A 37 -8.43 -3.24 -11.87
CA TYR A 37 -9.51 -2.44 -11.26
C TYR A 37 -9.62 -1.05 -11.89
N SER A 38 -8.52 -0.41 -12.28
CA SER A 38 -8.54 0.88 -12.98
C SER A 38 -9.35 0.79 -14.29
N ALA A 39 -9.10 -0.24 -15.10
CA ALA A 39 -9.86 -0.48 -16.34
C ALA A 39 -11.33 -0.79 -16.07
N TYR A 40 -11.61 -1.62 -15.06
CA TYR A 40 -12.97 -1.95 -14.65
C TYR A 40 -13.73 -0.73 -14.10
N PHE A 41 -13.09 0.10 -13.30
CA PHE A 41 -13.70 1.32 -12.78
C PHE A 41 -14.14 2.25 -13.91
N VAL A 42 -13.24 2.54 -14.84
CA VAL A 42 -13.52 3.44 -15.97
C VAL A 42 -14.51 2.81 -16.95
N GLY A 43 -14.32 1.54 -17.32
CA GLY A 43 -15.12 0.89 -18.37
C GLY A 43 -16.44 0.29 -17.91
N VAL A 44 -16.67 0.11 -16.59
CA VAL A 44 -17.87 -0.54 -16.05
C VAL A 44 -18.50 0.27 -14.92
N VAL A 45 -17.74 0.54 -13.83
CA VAL A 45 -18.31 1.17 -12.62
C VAL A 45 -18.77 2.60 -12.90
N ALA A 46 -17.96 3.39 -13.57
CA ALA A 46 -18.21 4.80 -13.87
C ALA A 46 -18.58 5.05 -15.35
N ALA A 47 -18.84 4.00 -16.13
CA ALA A 47 -19.08 4.09 -17.57
C ALA A 47 -20.26 4.99 -17.96
N GLU A 48 -21.30 5.07 -17.12
CA GLU A 48 -22.45 5.93 -17.37
C GLU A 48 -22.11 7.43 -17.37
N LEU A 49 -21.04 7.83 -16.68
CA LEU A 49 -20.57 9.22 -16.67
C LEU A 49 -20.06 9.66 -18.05
N ASP A 50 -19.49 8.75 -18.80
CA ASP A 50 -18.97 9.03 -20.15
C ASP A 50 -20.08 9.19 -21.20
N SER A 51 -21.33 8.82 -20.87
CA SER A 51 -22.47 9.07 -21.75
C SER A 51 -22.84 10.56 -21.84
N GLY A 52 -22.49 11.36 -20.84
CA GLY A 52 -22.67 12.79 -20.83
C GLY A 52 -21.48 13.55 -21.44
N GLU A 53 -20.29 13.32 -20.91
CA GLU A 53 -19.03 13.94 -21.36
C GLU A 53 -17.93 12.86 -21.44
N PRO A 54 -17.34 12.62 -22.62
CA PRO A 54 -16.26 11.64 -22.79
C PRO A 54 -15.07 11.96 -21.89
N GLY A 55 -14.58 10.96 -21.17
CA GLY A 55 -13.43 11.09 -20.25
C GLY A 55 -13.78 11.42 -18.81
N SER A 56 -15.09 11.59 -18.49
CA SER A 56 -15.56 11.87 -17.12
C SER A 56 -15.22 10.77 -16.13
N ALA A 57 -15.32 9.51 -16.56
CA ALA A 57 -14.95 8.36 -15.73
C ALA A 57 -13.46 8.33 -15.41
N THR A 58 -12.60 8.62 -16.40
CA THR A 58 -11.16 8.73 -16.22
C THR A 58 -10.79 9.92 -15.35
N LEU A 59 -11.48 11.04 -15.50
CA LEU A 59 -11.29 12.21 -14.64
C LEU A 59 -11.62 11.88 -13.19
N LEU A 60 -12.76 11.21 -12.93
CA LEU A 60 -13.16 10.82 -11.59
C LEU A 60 -12.14 9.87 -10.94
N TRP A 61 -11.63 8.88 -11.69
CA TRP A 61 -10.54 8.01 -11.27
C TRP A 61 -9.31 8.82 -10.84
N THR A 62 -8.86 9.71 -11.72
CA THR A 62 -7.68 10.55 -11.49
C THR A 62 -7.85 11.45 -10.27
N LEU A 63 -9.03 12.05 -10.10
CA LEU A 63 -9.35 12.89 -8.95
C LEU A 63 -9.38 12.09 -7.65
N ALA A 64 -9.89 10.85 -7.66
CA ALA A 64 -9.88 9.98 -6.48
C ALA A 64 -8.45 9.65 -6.02
N ILE A 65 -7.57 9.30 -6.97
CA ILE A 65 -6.16 9.03 -6.67
C ILE A 65 -5.42 10.32 -6.25
N ALA A 66 -5.68 11.46 -6.92
CA ALA A 66 -5.10 12.74 -6.55
C ALA A 66 -5.52 13.17 -5.13
N ALA A 67 -6.80 12.98 -4.78
CA ALA A 67 -7.31 13.26 -3.43
C ALA A 67 -6.63 12.37 -2.39
N ALA A 68 -6.46 11.08 -2.67
CA ALA A 68 -5.74 10.16 -1.78
C ALA A 68 -4.29 10.62 -1.54
N ASN A 69 -3.56 10.96 -2.61
CA ASN A 69 -2.19 11.45 -2.50
C ASN A 69 -2.12 12.80 -1.76
N PHE A 70 -3.09 13.69 -1.97
CA PHE A 70 -3.16 14.97 -1.27
C PHE A 70 -3.40 14.79 0.24
N ILE A 71 -4.27 13.86 0.62
CA ILE A 71 -4.48 13.48 2.03
C ILE A 71 -3.17 13.00 2.65
N VAL A 72 -2.43 12.12 1.95
CA VAL A 72 -1.16 11.59 2.46
C VAL A 72 -0.07 12.67 2.49
N LEU A 73 -0.04 13.59 1.52
CA LEU A 73 0.90 14.71 1.51
C LEU A 73 0.76 15.58 2.77
N ILE A 74 -0.47 15.84 3.22
CA ILE A 74 -0.73 16.66 4.42
C ILE A 74 -0.56 15.82 5.70
N SER A 75 -1.08 14.60 5.72
CA SER A 75 -1.08 13.76 6.93
C SER A 75 0.25 13.06 7.17
N GLY A 76 1.02 12.76 6.12
CA GLY A 76 2.27 12.00 6.20
C GLY A 76 3.30 12.58 7.16
N PRO A 77 3.65 13.88 7.10
CA PRO A 77 4.57 14.50 8.05
C PRO A 77 4.09 14.41 9.50
N ILE A 78 2.78 14.55 9.73
CA ILE A 78 2.16 14.48 11.07
C ILE A 78 2.21 13.04 11.60
N VAL A 79 1.77 12.08 10.77
CA VAL A 79 1.79 10.64 11.12
C VAL A 79 3.22 10.17 11.32
N GLY A 80 4.16 10.58 10.46
CA GLY A 80 5.58 10.29 10.59
C GLY A 80 6.16 10.81 11.91
N ALA A 81 5.92 12.08 12.25
CA ALA A 81 6.36 12.66 13.49
C ALA A 81 5.78 11.90 14.72
N ILE A 82 4.49 11.60 14.72
CA ILE A 82 3.86 10.83 15.80
C ILE A 82 4.50 9.43 15.91
N ALA A 83 4.69 8.76 14.78
CA ALA A 83 5.28 7.43 14.73
C ALA A 83 6.73 7.41 15.24
N ASP A 84 7.53 8.42 14.88
CA ASP A 84 8.93 8.56 15.31
C ASP A 84 9.02 8.89 16.81
N PHE A 85 8.30 9.92 17.28
CA PHE A 85 8.36 10.33 18.69
C PHE A 85 7.82 9.26 19.63
N ARG A 86 6.80 8.51 19.22
CA ARG A 86 6.19 7.44 20.03
C ARG A 86 6.86 6.08 19.85
N ALA A 87 7.81 5.94 18.91
CA ALA A 87 8.35 4.65 18.51
C ALA A 87 7.22 3.65 18.18
N SER A 88 6.32 4.03 17.29
CA SER A 88 5.11 3.26 16.98
C SER A 88 4.91 3.08 15.47
N LYS A 89 5.98 3.18 14.66
CA LYS A 89 5.96 2.98 13.20
C LYS A 89 5.28 1.68 12.81
N LYS A 90 5.60 0.59 13.53
CA LYS A 90 5.05 -0.74 13.27
C LYS A 90 3.54 -0.82 13.50
N ALA A 91 3.03 -0.12 14.53
CA ALA A 91 1.59 -0.07 14.81
C ALA A 91 0.84 0.71 13.73
N PHE A 92 1.37 1.86 13.28
CA PHE A 92 0.80 2.62 12.18
C PHE A 92 0.86 1.85 10.86
N LEU A 93 1.97 1.17 10.58
CA LEU A 93 2.13 0.30 9.40
C LEU A 93 1.09 -0.83 9.41
N PHE A 94 0.86 -1.46 10.56
CA PHE A 94 -0.17 -2.49 10.71
C PHE A 94 -1.57 -1.94 10.45
N ALA A 95 -1.91 -0.80 11.07
CA ALA A 95 -3.21 -0.15 10.87
C ALA A 95 -3.45 0.22 9.39
N SER A 96 -2.44 0.80 8.72
CA SER A 96 -2.49 1.10 7.28
C SER A 96 -2.69 -0.16 6.45
N SER A 97 -1.96 -1.24 6.74
CA SER A 97 -2.09 -2.50 6.01
C SER A 97 -3.48 -3.11 6.17
N VAL A 98 -4.01 -3.13 7.39
CA VAL A 98 -5.39 -3.61 7.66
C VAL A 98 -6.42 -2.76 6.93
N ALA A 99 -6.28 -1.43 6.96
CA ALA A 99 -7.19 -0.53 6.26
C ALA A 99 -7.14 -0.73 4.73
N CYS A 100 -5.94 -0.89 4.15
CA CYS A 100 -5.76 -1.17 2.73
C CYS A 100 -6.42 -2.50 2.34
N VAL A 101 -6.12 -3.58 3.06
CA VAL A 101 -6.68 -4.92 2.80
C VAL A 101 -8.20 -4.91 2.95
N ALA A 102 -8.73 -4.32 4.02
CA ALA A 102 -10.16 -4.26 4.26
C ALA A 102 -10.89 -3.44 3.19
N ALA A 103 -10.39 -2.25 2.85
CA ALA A 103 -11.00 -1.42 1.81
C ALA A 103 -10.93 -2.10 0.43
N THR A 104 -9.82 -2.77 0.10
CA THR A 104 -9.68 -3.54 -1.15
C THR A 104 -10.64 -4.73 -1.19
N ALA A 105 -10.80 -5.44 -0.07
CA ALA A 105 -11.79 -6.52 0.03
C ALA A 105 -13.23 -6.00 -0.10
N LEU A 106 -13.54 -4.85 0.53
CA LEU A 106 -14.85 -4.22 0.41
C LEU A 106 -15.15 -3.72 -1.01
N LEU A 107 -14.14 -3.25 -1.76
CA LEU A 107 -14.31 -2.90 -3.17
C LEU A 107 -14.85 -4.07 -4.01
N SER A 108 -14.58 -5.31 -3.63
CA SER A 108 -15.14 -6.49 -4.32
C SER A 108 -16.66 -6.64 -4.20
N THR A 109 -17.28 -5.93 -3.27
CA THR A 109 -18.73 -5.96 -3.06
C THR A 109 -19.47 -4.80 -3.75
N VAL A 110 -18.74 -3.90 -4.40
CA VAL A 110 -19.30 -2.68 -5.01
C VAL A 110 -19.54 -2.90 -6.48
N GLY A 111 -20.83 -2.80 -6.87
CA GLY A 111 -21.27 -2.87 -8.27
C GLY A 111 -21.29 -1.50 -8.98
N PRO A 112 -21.63 -1.49 -10.29
CA PRO A 112 -21.68 -0.28 -11.10
C PRO A 112 -22.65 0.79 -10.59
N GLU A 113 -23.70 0.39 -9.86
CA GLU A 113 -24.72 1.29 -9.31
C GLU A 113 -24.23 2.17 -8.15
N ASN A 114 -23.03 1.89 -7.61
CA ASN A 114 -22.51 2.55 -6.40
C ASN A 114 -21.16 3.25 -6.63
N VAL A 115 -21.07 4.11 -7.65
CA VAL A 115 -19.85 4.88 -8.00
C VAL A 115 -19.28 5.64 -6.81
N ALA A 116 -20.11 6.27 -5.99
CA ALA A 116 -19.68 7.04 -4.83
C ALA A 116 -18.97 6.16 -3.79
N LEU A 117 -19.50 4.96 -3.52
CA LEU A 117 -18.89 4.01 -2.60
C LEU A 117 -17.58 3.45 -3.17
N ALA A 118 -17.53 3.19 -4.49
CA ALA A 118 -16.31 2.76 -5.17
C ALA A 118 -15.19 3.81 -5.02
N VAL A 119 -15.50 5.10 -5.26
CA VAL A 119 -14.55 6.22 -5.10
C VAL A 119 -14.10 6.34 -3.64
N LEU A 120 -15.02 6.25 -2.68
CA LEU A 120 -14.68 6.33 -1.26
C LEU A 120 -13.72 5.20 -0.84
N LEU A 121 -14.03 3.95 -1.17
CA LEU A 121 -13.21 2.79 -0.81
C LEU A 121 -11.86 2.79 -1.56
N LEU A 122 -11.85 3.20 -2.83
CA LEU A 122 -10.61 3.41 -3.59
C LEU A 122 -9.72 4.46 -2.92
N THR A 123 -10.30 5.59 -2.52
CA THR A 123 -9.56 6.66 -1.84
C THR A 123 -9.01 6.15 -0.50
N ILE A 124 -9.81 5.47 0.32
CA ILE A 124 -9.36 4.90 1.60
C ILE A 124 -8.24 3.88 1.38
N SER A 125 -8.41 2.94 0.45
CA SER A 125 -7.37 1.93 0.17
C SER A 125 -6.08 2.56 -0.33
N SER A 126 -6.17 3.60 -1.19
CA SER A 126 -4.99 4.30 -1.72
C SER A 126 -4.28 5.14 -0.66
N VAL A 127 -5.01 5.84 0.22
CA VAL A 127 -4.42 6.55 1.38
C VAL A 127 -3.69 5.56 2.29
N ALA A 128 -4.34 4.46 2.61
CA ALA A 128 -3.78 3.43 3.48
C ALA A 128 -2.53 2.77 2.85
N PHE A 129 -2.58 2.46 1.55
CA PHE A 129 -1.47 1.92 0.77
C PHE A 129 -0.27 2.88 0.78
N THR A 130 -0.44 4.13 0.35
CA THR A 130 0.65 5.11 0.27
C THR A 130 1.22 5.44 1.65
N SER A 131 0.38 5.49 2.69
CA SER A 131 0.85 5.64 4.08
C SER A 131 1.70 4.45 4.51
N GLY A 132 1.31 3.23 4.15
CA GLY A 132 2.08 2.02 4.39
C GLY A 132 3.44 2.03 3.69
N GLU A 133 3.51 2.49 2.43
CA GLU A 133 4.77 2.64 1.69
C GLU A 133 5.73 3.62 2.39
N ASN A 134 5.22 4.77 2.83
CA ASN A 134 6.03 5.75 3.55
C ASN A 134 6.55 5.19 4.87
N LEU A 135 5.71 4.47 5.61
CA LEU A 135 6.06 3.89 6.91
C LEU A 135 7.08 2.74 6.78
N ILE A 136 6.91 1.84 5.81
CA ILE A 136 7.87 0.74 5.61
C ILE A 136 9.23 1.25 5.12
N ALA A 137 9.25 2.30 4.29
CA ALA A 137 10.47 2.95 3.86
C ALA A 137 11.27 3.55 5.04
N ALA A 138 10.56 4.06 6.06
CA ALA A 138 11.17 4.61 7.27
C ALA A 138 11.89 3.56 8.15
N PHE A 139 11.68 2.25 7.92
CA PHE A 139 12.45 1.18 8.57
C PHE A 139 13.79 0.90 7.89
N LEU A 140 14.00 1.31 6.64
CA LEU A 140 15.22 1.01 5.90
C LEU A 140 16.50 1.48 6.60
N PRO A 141 16.58 2.70 7.16
CA PRO A 141 17.75 3.13 7.93
C PRO A 141 17.97 2.34 9.24
N GLU A 142 16.94 1.69 9.78
CA GLU A 142 17.05 0.89 11.02
C GLU A 142 17.64 -0.52 10.74
N ILE A 143 17.46 -1.03 9.52
CA ILE A 143 17.88 -2.38 9.12
C ILE A 143 19.09 -2.38 8.17
N ALA A 144 19.48 -1.22 7.65
CA ALA A 144 20.56 -1.04 6.69
C ALA A 144 21.59 -0.05 7.22
N SER A 145 22.86 -0.29 6.91
CA SER A 145 23.93 0.69 7.04
C SER A 145 24.06 1.49 5.74
N ASN A 146 24.72 2.67 5.79
CA ASN A 146 24.99 3.48 4.60
C ASN A 146 25.70 2.70 3.48
N LYS A 147 26.50 1.67 3.82
CA LYS A 147 27.25 0.86 2.86
C LYS A 147 26.39 -0.19 2.14
N ASN A 148 25.28 -0.65 2.74
CA ASN A 148 24.48 -1.74 2.20
C ASN A 148 23.00 -1.35 1.92
N MET A 149 22.63 -0.10 2.17
CA MET A 149 21.27 0.42 2.01
C MET A 149 20.74 0.20 0.58
N GLY A 150 21.53 0.54 -0.45
CA GLY A 150 21.14 0.33 -1.85
C GLY A 150 20.93 -1.14 -2.20
N ARG A 151 21.75 -2.05 -1.63
CA ARG A 151 21.59 -3.49 -1.84
C ARG A 151 20.31 -4.03 -1.19
N ILE A 152 20.02 -3.60 0.04
CA ILE A 152 18.81 -4.03 0.75
C ILE A 152 17.57 -3.47 0.06
N SER A 153 17.58 -2.20 -0.36
CA SER A 153 16.51 -1.60 -1.17
C SER A 153 16.30 -2.37 -2.47
N GLY A 154 17.39 -2.79 -3.14
CA GLY A 154 17.34 -3.62 -4.35
C GLY A 154 16.66 -4.98 -4.12
N TYR A 155 16.81 -5.60 -2.94
CA TYR A 155 16.09 -6.83 -2.60
C TYR A 155 14.58 -6.60 -2.48
N GLY A 156 14.15 -5.48 -1.85
CA GLY A 156 12.75 -5.09 -1.79
C GLY A 156 12.17 -4.94 -3.20
N TRP A 157 12.78 -4.12 -4.04
CA TRP A 157 12.37 -3.92 -5.42
C TRP A 157 12.26 -5.22 -6.22
N SER A 158 13.27 -6.10 -6.11
CA SER A 158 13.25 -7.38 -6.81
C SER A 158 12.09 -8.27 -6.36
N LEU A 159 11.87 -8.37 -5.04
CA LEU A 159 10.73 -9.12 -4.49
C LEU A 159 9.38 -8.47 -4.87
N GLY A 160 9.32 -7.15 -4.92
CA GLY A 160 8.16 -6.41 -5.39
C GLY A 160 7.75 -6.80 -6.81
N TYR A 161 8.70 -6.86 -7.75
CA TYR A 161 8.42 -7.34 -9.11
C TYR A 161 7.77 -8.73 -9.13
N PHE A 162 8.32 -9.67 -8.35
CA PHE A 162 7.72 -11.01 -8.25
C PHE A 162 6.33 -10.96 -7.62
N GLY A 163 6.11 -10.08 -6.63
CA GLY A 163 4.81 -9.89 -6.00
C GLY A 163 3.75 -9.40 -6.97
N GLY A 164 4.07 -8.35 -7.74
CA GLY A 164 3.20 -7.82 -8.78
C GLY A 164 2.87 -8.87 -9.85
N LEU A 165 3.89 -9.57 -10.37
CA LEU A 165 3.72 -10.62 -11.38
C LEU A 165 2.91 -11.80 -10.88
N LEU A 166 3.16 -12.27 -9.65
CA LEU A 166 2.40 -13.37 -9.06
C LEU A 166 0.93 -13.00 -8.89
N THR A 167 0.66 -11.85 -8.29
CA THR A 167 -0.72 -11.41 -8.03
C THR A 167 -1.47 -11.22 -9.33
N LEU A 168 -0.85 -10.54 -10.32
CA LEU A 168 -1.43 -10.35 -11.65
C LEU A 168 -1.63 -11.70 -12.35
N GLY A 169 -0.66 -12.61 -12.27
CA GLY A 169 -0.75 -13.95 -12.85
C GLY A 169 -1.91 -14.77 -12.27
N CYS A 170 -2.10 -14.73 -10.94
CA CYS A 170 -3.25 -15.37 -10.30
C CYS A 170 -4.57 -14.77 -10.78
N CYS A 171 -4.65 -13.43 -10.89
CA CYS A 171 -5.83 -12.75 -11.39
C CYS A 171 -6.10 -13.12 -12.87
N LEU A 172 -5.09 -13.09 -13.73
CA LEU A 172 -5.24 -13.46 -15.14
C LEU A 172 -5.64 -14.93 -15.33
N ALA A 173 -5.09 -15.83 -14.53
CA ALA A 173 -5.50 -17.25 -14.55
C ALA A 173 -6.98 -17.39 -14.17
N TYR A 174 -7.45 -16.66 -13.16
CA TYR A 174 -8.85 -16.65 -12.79
C TYR A 174 -9.74 -16.01 -13.87
N ILE A 175 -9.32 -14.90 -14.47
CA ILE A 175 -10.04 -14.23 -15.57
C ILE A 175 -10.21 -15.20 -16.75
N ASN A 176 -9.15 -15.88 -17.17
CA ASN A 176 -9.23 -16.88 -18.26
C ASN A 176 -10.20 -18.02 -17.93
N TYR A 177 -10.18 -18.51 -16.70
CA TYR A 177 -11.14 -19.53 -16.24
C TYR A 177 -12.58 -19.00 -16.25
N ALA A 178 -12.82 -17.80 -15.76
CA ALA A 178 -14.14 -17.18 -15.68
C ALA A 178 -14.72 -16.85 -17.06
N THR A 179 -13.92 -16.25 -17.95
CA THR A 179 -14.32 -15.94 -19.32
C THR A 179 -14.59 -17.20 -20.16
N GLY A 180 -13.83 -18.28 -19.93
CA GLY A 180 -14.12 -19.59 -20.53
C GLY A 180 -15.46 -20.18 -20.10
N ARG A 181 -16.05 -19.68 -19.02
CA ARG A 181 -17.41 -20.02 -18.55
C ARG A 181 -18.48 -18.99 -18.91
N GLY A 182 -18.13 -17.97 -19.68
CA GLY A 182 -19.04 -16.91 -20.09
C GLY A 182 -19.32 -15.86 -19.01
N LEU A 183 -18.50 -15.80 -17.94
CA LEU A 183 -18.62 -14.78 -16.91
C LEU A 183 -17.95 -13.48 -17.38
N ASP A 184 -18.56 -12.36 -17.06
CA ASP A 184 -18.12 -11.01 -17.40
C ASP A 184 -17.27 -10.32 -16.31
N ALA A 185 -16.88 -9.06 -16.55
CA ALA A 185 -16.05 -8.29 -15.64
C ALA A 185 -16.67 -8.08 -14.26
N THR A 186 -18.00 -8.01 -14.19
CA THR A 186 -18.72 -7.80 -12.91
C THR A 186 -18.59 -9.02 -11.97
N HIS A 187 -18.27 -10.19 -12.51
CA HIS A 187 -18.04 -11.41 -11.75
C HIS A 187 -16.57 -11.64 -11.43
N TYR A 188 -15.65 -11.48 -12.40
CA TYR A 188 -14.27 -11.85 -12.16
C TYR A 188 -13.43 -10.77 -11.50
N VAL A 189 -13.73 -9.46 -11.70
CA VAL A 189 -12.96 -8.39 -11.05
C VAL A 189 -13.10 -8.39 -9.53
N PRO A 190 -14.30 -8.57 -8.95
CA PRO A 190 -14.44 -8.76 -7.51
C PRO A 190 -13.54 -9.85 -6.93
N VAL A 191 -13.41 -10.99 -7.62
CA VAL A 191 -12.54 -12.08 -7.17
C VAL A 191 -11.06 -11.69 -7.28
N CYS A 192 -10.66 -10.95 -8.32
CA CYS A 192 -9.30 -10.42 -8.44
C CYS A 192 -8.95 -9.47 -7.29
N LEU A 193 -9.90 -8.63 -6.84
CA LEU A 193 -9.72 -7.78 -5.66
C LEU A 193 -9.54 -8.59 -4.38
N LEU A 194 -10.31 -9.66 -4.20
CA LEU A 194 -10.15 -10.57 -3.06
C LEU A 194 -8.82 -11.32 -3.12
N ILE A 195 -8.39 -11.81 -4.29
CA ILE A 195 -7.06 -12.42 -4.46
C ILE A 195 -5.98 -11.42 -4.04
N THR A 196 -6.07 -10.17 -4.50
CA THR A 196 -5.11 -9.12 -4.16
C THR A 196 -5.07 -8.84 -2.66
N ALA A 197 -6.24 -8.71 -2.01
CA ALA A 197 -6.36 -8.49 -0.58
C ALA A 197 -5.76 -9.65 0.23
N ILE A 198 -6.02 -10.90 -0.17
CA ILE A 198 -5.48 -12.10 0.48
C ILE A 198 -3.96 -12.19 0.30
N VAL A 199 -3.47 -12.00 -0.93
CA VAL A 199 -2.02 -12.02 -1.21
C VAL A 199 -1.32 -10.94 -0.38
N PHE A 200 -1.88 -9.71 -0.35
CA PHE A 200 -1.33 -8.63 0.48
C PHE A 200 -1.27 -9.04 1.96
N ALA A 201 -2.38 -9.51 2.54
CA ALA A 201 -2.46 -9.89 3.95
C ALA A 201 -1.45 -10.99 4.31
N VAL A 202 -1.37 -12.04 3.48
CA VAL A 202 -0.47 -13.18 3.71
C VAL A 202 0.99 -12.77 3.58
N THR A 203 1.34 -12.03 2.53
CA THR A 203 2.75 -11.68 2.25
C THR A 203 3.26 -10.54 3.12
N ALA A 204 2.40 -9.66 3.65
CA ALA A 204 2.77 -8.67 4.65
C ALA A 204 2.94 -9.26 6.07
N THR A 205 2.38 -10.44 6.36
CA THR A 205 2.45 -11.07 7.70
C THR A 205 3.89 -11.24 8.22
N PRO A 206 4.88 -11.72 7.45
CA PRO A 206 6.27 -11.81 7.89
C PRO A 206 6.83 -10.50 8.43
N THR A 207 6.46 -9.36 7.84
CA THR A 207 6.88 -8.03 8.30
C THR A 207 6.42 -7.77 9.73
N PHE A 208 5.18 -8.11 10.04
CA PHE A 208 4.63 -7.90 11.38
C PHE A 208 5.14 -8.92 12.41
N VAL A 209 5.58 -10.09 12.00
CA VAL A 209 6.14 -11.11 12.90
C VAL A 209 7.61 -10.84 13.21
N TRP A 210 8.43 -10.54 12.20
CA TRP A 210 9.88 -10.55 12.34
C TRP A 210 10.55 -9.19 12.32
N LEU A 211 9.99 -8.18 11.62
CA LEU A 211 10.56 -6.84 11.61
C LEU A 211 10.46 -6.22 13.01
N ARG A 212 11.57 -5.70 13.50
CA ARG A 212 11.64 -5.04 14.81
C ARG A 212 11.84 -3.54 14.66
N GLU A 213 11.03 -2.80 15.37
CA GLU A 213 11.22 -1.36 15.54
C GLU A 213 12.35 -1.12 16.55
N ARG A 214 13.34 -0.33 16.18
CA ARG A 214 14.51 -0.02 17.01
C ARG A 214 14.49 1.40 17.55
N ALA A 215 13.55 2.22 17.05
CA ALA A 215 13.33 3.55 17.58
C ALA A 215 12.96 3.50 19.06
N THR A 216 13.44 4.45 19.83
CA THR A 216 13.06 4.65 21.24
C THR A 216 12.18 5.88 21.34
N PRO A 217 11.13 5.87 22.18
CA PRO A 217 10.28 7.04 22.35
C PRO A 217 11.10 8.27 22.75
N GLN A 218 10.83 9.39 22.10
CA GLN A 218 11.49 10.66 22.35
C GLN A 218 10.51 11.66 22.93
N GLN A 219 10.99 12.58 23.78
CA GLN A 219 10.17 13.67 24.25
C GLN A 219 10.17 14.79 23.22
N LEU A 220 8.98 15.34 22.95
CA LEU A 220 8.87 16.55 22.14
C LEU A 220 9.61 17.72 22.80
N PRO A 221 10.32 18.54 22.02
CA PRO A 221 10.92 19.76 22.55
C PRO A 221 9.86 20.64 23.25
N PRO A 222 10.21 21.31 24.37
CA PRO A 222 9.29 22.16 25.09
C PRO A 222 8.65 23.20 24.15
N GLY A 223 7.32 23.30 24.16
CA GLY A 223 6.56 24.26 23.34
C GLY A 223 6.29 23.83 21.88
N LYS A 224 6.74 22.63 21.45
CA LYS A 224 6.41 22.09 20.12
C LYS A 224 5.34 20.99 20.21
N GLY A 225 4.34 21.05 19.33
CA GLY A 225 3.38 19.98 19.11
C GLY A 225 3.83 19.04 17.97
N TYR A 226 3.17 17.90 17.80
CA TYR A 226 3.47 16.96 16.69
C TYR A 226 3.35 17.60 15.32
N ILE A 227 2.39 18.53 15.12
CA ILE A 227 2.21 19.26 13.86
C ILE A 227 3.45 20.10 13.55
N SER A 228 3.92 20.90 14.52
CA SER A 228 5.13 21.72 14.33
C SER A 228 6.41 20.90 14.21
N ALA A 229 6.42 19.68 14.74
CA ALA A 229 7.54 18.75 14.58
C ALA A 229 7.54 18.02 13.24
N GLY A 230 6.36 17.84 12.62
CA GLY A 230 6.24 17.18 11.31
C GLY A 230 6.55 18.10 10.13
N PHE A 231 6.39 19.42 10.28
CA PHE A 231 6.63 20.42 9.24
C PHE A 231 7.88 21.30 9.49
N GLY A 232 8.64 21.07 10.52
CA GLY A 232 9.87 21.79 10.88
C GLY A 232 11.11 20.99 10.71
#